data_ce5b7e435940455a7c7dffa8cf8c9b63
#
_entry.id   ce5b7e435940455a7c7dffa8cf8c9b63
#
_cell.length_a   1.000
_cell.length_b   1.000
_cell.length_c   1.000
_cell.angle_alpha   90.00
_cell.angle_beta   90.00
_cell.angle_gamma   90.00
#
_symmetry.space_group_name_H-M   'P 1'
#
loop_
_entity.id
_entity.type
_entity.pdbx_description
1 polymer ?
#
loop_
_entity_poly.entity_id
_entity_poly.type
_entity_poly.pdbx_seq_one_letter_code
_entity_poly.pdbx_strand_id
1 'polypeptide(L)'
;MLKILTSKQIKELDAFTIAHEPVSSIDLMERACVAFVNWFRSKFDQTNTIEIICGTGNNGGDGLGIARLLLQAQYKVNVSIIRGSATESEDFQKNFQRLPNMVQVKEIRSESDYSLVGESSILIDAIFGSGLN
;
A
#
# COMPACT_ATOMS: atom_id res chain seq x y z
N MET A 1 -5.93 13.32 25.49
CA MET A 1 -6.31 11.94 25.09
C MET A 1 -6.40 11.88 23.58
N LEU A 2 -5.64 11.01 22.95
CA LEU A 2 -5.76 10.73 21.50
C LEU A 2 -7.10 10.01 21.25
N LYS A 3 -7.96 10.61 20.41
CA LYS A 3 -9.18 9.93 19.96
C LYS A 3 -8.81 8.93 18.87
N ILE A 4 -9.08 7.66 19.11
CA ILE A 4 -8.98 6.61 18.09
C ILE A 4 -10.28 6.62 17.31
N LEU A 5 -10.20 6.90 16.02
CA LEU A 5 -11.34 6.88 15.11
C LEU A 5 -11.68 5.44 14.70
N THR A 6 -12.98 5.15 14.58
CA THR A 6 -13.44 3.89 13.99
C THR A 6 -13.20 3.91 12.47
N SER A 7 -13.17 2.73 11.84
CA SER A 7 -13.04 2.62 10.38
C SER A 7 -14.12 3.41 9.63
N LYS A 8 -15.36 3.46 10.17
CA LYS A 8 -16.47 4.24 9.63
C LYS A 8 -16.15 5.75 9.68
N GLN A 9 -15.68 6.23 10.83
CA GLN A 9 -15.30 7.65 11.00
C GLN A 9 -14.13 8.05 10.12
N ILE A 10 -13.16 7.15 9.91
CA ILE A 10 -12.06 7.40 8.97
C ILE A 10 -12.60 7.54 7.55
N LYS A 11 -13.46 6.65 7.09
CA LYS A 11 -14.09 6.75 5.75
C LYS A 11 -14.92 8.02 5.58
N GLU A 12 -15.66 8.42 6.61
CA GLU A 12 -16.44 9.67 6.59
C GLU A 12 -15.52 10.90 6.53
N LEU A 13 -14.41 10.90 7.27
CA LEU A 13 -13.43 11.97 7.25
C LEU A 13 -12.74 12.08 5.88
N ASP A 14 -12.35 10.97 5.29
CA ASP A 14 -11.74 10.93 3.96
C ASP A 14 -12.72 11.47 2.90
N ALA A 15 -13.97 11.02 2.93
CA ALA A 15 -15.02 11.52 2.03
C ALA A 15 -15.27 13.01 2.22
N PHE A 16 -15.28 13.50 3.46
CA PHE A 16 -15.41 14.92 3.77
C PHE A 16 -14.22 15.73 3.21
N THR A 17 -13.00 15.23 3.40
CA THR A 17 -11.78 15.88 2.91
C THR A 17 -11.79 15.96 1.39
N ILE A 18 -12.13 14.88 0.68
CA ILE A 18 -12.24 14.86 -0.78
C ILE A 18 -13.31 15.86 -1.28
N ALA A 19 -14.42 15.99 -0.56
CA ALA A 19 -15.53 16.89 -0.94
C ALA A 19 -15.24 18.36 -0.66
N HIS A 20 -14.43 18.70 0.34
CA HIS A 20 -14.25 20.08 0.84
C HIS A 20 -12.84 20.64 0.59
N GLU A 21 -11.85 19.81 0.37
CA GLU A 21 -10.56 20.22 -0.15
C GLU A 21 -10.51 19.92 -1.66
N PRO A 22 -9.83 20.72 -2.49
CA PRO A 22 -9.62 20.42 -3.91
C PRO A 22 -8.55 19.32 -4.08
N VAL A 23 -8.76 18.18 -3.45
CA VAL A 23 -7.83 17.04 -3.41
C VAL A 23 -8.52 15.79 -3.97
N SER A 24 -7.91 15.16 -4.95
CA SER A 24 -8.39 13.88 -5.47
C SER A 24 -8.11 12.74 -4.49
N SER A 25 -8.83 11.62 -4.62
CA SER A 25 -8.61 10.43 -3.79
C SER A 25 -7.18 9.90 -3.90
N ILE A 26 -6.61 9.91 -5.11
CA ILE A 26 -5.22 9.48 -5.35
C ILE A 26 -4.20 10.41 -4.67
N ASP A 27 -4.46 11.71 -4.60
CA ASP A 27 -3.57 12.65 -3.92
C ASP A 27 -3.68 12.53 -2.40
N LEU A 28 -4.87 12.23 -1.88
CA LEU A 28 -5.06 11.92 -0.46
C LEU A 28 -4.32 10.62 -0.09
N MET A 29 -4.42 9.60 -0.93
CA MET A 29 -3.66 8.34 -0.79
C MET A 29 -2.15 8.60 -0.81
N GLU A 30 -1.67 9.45 -1.72
CA GLU A 30 -0.25 9.83 -1.79
C GLU A 30 0.24 10.49 -0.49
N ARG A 31 -0.54 11.39 0.10
CA ARG A 31 -0.22 12.00 1.41
C ARG A 31 -0.10 10.95 2.51
N ALA A 32 -1.00 9.97 2.55
CA ALA A 32 -0.95 8.88 3.51
C ALA A 32 0.29 8.00 3.31
N CYS A 33 0.63 7.65 2.07
CA CYS A 33 1.83 6.89 1.73
C CYS A 33 3.11 7.64 2.15
N VAL A 34 3.20 8.93 1.89
CA VAL A 34 4.35 9.77 2.29
C VAL A 34 4.50 9.78 3.82
N ALA A 35 3.40 9.96 4.55
CA ALA A 35 3.42 9.94 6.02
C ALA A 35 3.90 8.59 6.56
N PHE A 36 3.39 7.48 6.00
CA PHE A 36 3.84 6.14 6.37
C PHE A 36 5.34 5.94 6.11
N VAL A 37 5.81 6.29 4.91
CA VAL A 37 7.21 6.10 4.52
C VAL A 37 8.15 6.95 5.38
N ASN A 38 7.77 8.18 5.73
CA ASN A 38 8.56 9.02 6.63
C ASN A 38 8.68 8.38 8.02
N TRP A 39 7.58 7.85 8.57
CA TRP A 39 7.62 7.09 9.81
C TRP A 39 8.48 5.83 9.68
N PHE A 40 8.29 5.04 8.61
CA PHE A 40 9.02 3.80 8.36
C PHE A 40 10.55 4.04 8.32
N ARG A 41 10.99 5.06 7.60
CA ARG A 41 12.41 5.45 7.50
C ARG A 41 13.02 5.88 8.83
N SER A 42 12.21 6.37 9.77
CA SER A 42 12.67 6.69 11.12
C SER A 42 12.93 5.45 11.98
N LYS A 43 12.43 4.27 11.58
CA LYS A 43 12.51 3.01 12.33
C LYS A 43 13.42 1.97 11.68
N PHE A 44 13.48 1.95 10.35
CA PHE A 44 14.18 0.93 9.58
C PHE A 44 15.06 1.57 8.53
N ASP A 45 16.28 1.07 8.40
CA ASP A 45 17.23 1.50 7.38
C ASP A 45 17.15 0.63 6.10
N GLN A 46 18.01 0.91 5.12
CA GLN A 46 18.02 0.23 3.83
C GLN A 46 18.69 -1.16 3.86
N THR A 47 19.15 -1.65 5.01
CA THR A 47 19.76 -2.99 5.13
C THR A 47 18.73 -4.10 5.06
N ASN A 48 17.47 -3.79 5.41
CA ASN A 48 16.37 -4.73 5.36
C ASN A 48 15.78 -4.83 3.95
N THR A 49 15.40 -6.03 3.54
CA THR A 49 14.54 -6.22 2.37
C THR A 49 13.09 -6.04 2.79
N ILE A 50 12.33 -5.29 2.02
CA ILE A 50 10.93 -5.01 2.29
C ILE A 50 10.07 -5.86 1.35
N GLU A 51 9.21 -6.67 1.92
CA GLU A 51 8.20 -7.45 1.19
C GLU A 51 6.86 -6.75 1.36
N ILE A 52 6.21 -6.38 0.27
CA ILE A 52 4.90 -5.74 0.29
C ILE A 52 3.91 -6.64 -0.42
N ILE A 53 2.87 -7.06 0.31
CA ILE A 53 1.79 -7.90 -0.25
C ILE A 53 0.55 -7.02 -0.37
N CYS A 54 0.08 -6.84 -1.60
CA CYS A 54 -1.05 -6.00 -1.94
C CYS A 54 -2.27 -6.83 -2.34
N GLY A 55 -3.45 -6.43 -1.86
CA GLY A 55 -4.70 -6.75 -2.53
C GLY A 55 -4.92 -5.82 -3.74
N THR A 56 -6.11 -5.88 -4.34
CA THR A 56 -6.45 -5.06 -5.52
C THR A 56 -7.38 -3.88 -5.22
N GLY A 57 -7.73 -3.68 -3.96
CA GLY A 57 -8.51 -2.54 -3.49
C GLY A 57 -7.66 -1.32 -3.13
N ASN A 58 -8.26 -0.35 -2.45
CA ASN A 58 -7.58 0.89 -2.05
C ASN A 58 -6.39 0.64 -1.12
N ASN A 59 -6.48 -0.32 -0.19
CA ASN A 59 -5.34 -0.66 0.66
C ASN A 59 -4.16 -1.22 -0.13
N GLY A 60 -4.43 -2.03 -1.17
CA GLY A 60 -3.40 -2.44 -2.13
C GLY A 60 -2.81 -1.26 -2.89
N GLY A 61 -3.62 -0.27 -3.23
CA GLY A 61 -3.17 0.99 -3.81
C GLY A 61 -2.20 1.75 -2.90
N ASP A 62 -2.50 1.81 -1.59
CA ASP A 62 -1.56 2.34 -0.57
C ASP A 62 -0.25 1.56 -0.58
N GLY A 63 -0.31 0.22 -0.58
CA GLY A 63 0.87 -0.65 -0.64
C GLY A 63 1.75 -0.37 -1.85
N LEU A 64 1.17 -0.17 -3.04
CA LEU A 64 1.89 0.18 -4.26
C LEU A 64 2.53 1.58 -4.19
N GLY A 65 1.82 2.55 -3.61
CA GLY A 65 2.35 3.89 -3.36
C GLY A 65 3.54 3.86 -2.41
N ILE A 66 3.44 3.10 -1.32
CA ILE A 66 4.52 2.88 -0.35
C ILE A 66 5.71 2.20 -1.03
N ALA A 67 5.47 1.15 -1.85
CA ALA A 67 6.52 0.46 -2.59
C ALA A 67 7.33 1.42 -3.46
N ARG A 68 6.65 2.26 -4.23
CA ARG A 68 7.28 3.26 -5.09
C ARG A 68 8.13 4.25 -4.29
N LEU A 69 7.60 4.77 -3.19
CA LEU A 69 8.32 5.74 -2.35
C LEU A 69 9.53 5.12 -1.64
N LEU A 70 9.43 3.88 -1.17
CA LEU A 70 10.55 3.16 -0.57
C LEU A 70 11.65 2.86 -1.60
N LEU A 71 11.28 2.48 -2.84
CA LEU A 71 12.24 2.31 -3.94
C LEU A 71 12.97 3.61 -4.25
N GLN A 72 12.27 4.74 -4.30
CA GLN A 72 12.88 6.06 -4.47
C GLN A 72 13.83 6.41 -3.33
N ALA A 73 13.55 5.93 -2.12
CA ALA A 73 14.41 6.08 -0.95
C ALA A 73 15.52 5.00 -0.85
N GLN A 74 15.77 4.25 -1.94
CA GLN A 74 16.84 3.26 -2.05
C GLN A 74 16.70 2.02 -1.19
N TYR A 75 15.47 1.67 -0.77
CA TYR A 75 15.19 0.38 -0.14
C TYR A 75 15.11 -0.72 -1.20
N LYS A 76 15.44 -1.95 -0.79
CA LYS A 76 15.16 -3.15 -1.57
C LYS A 76 13.71 -3.55 -1.33
N VAL A 77 12.89 -3.50 -2.36
CA VAL A 77 11.46 -3.76 -2.25
C VAL A 77 11.04 -4.84 -3.24
N ASN A 78 10.35 -5.84 -2.73
CA ASN A 78 9.64 -6.85 -3.51
C ASN A 78 8.15 -6.62 -3.36
N VAL A 79 7.42 -6.73 -4.45
CA VAL A 79 5.97 -6.51 -4.47
C VAL A 79 5.27 -7.78 -4.92
N SER A 80 4.30 -8.23 -4.15
CA SER A 80 3.39 -9.31 -4.53
C SER A 80 1.96 -8.79 -4.56
N ILE A 81 1.17 -9.20 -5.54
CA ILE A 81 -0.24 -8.82 -5.67
C ILE A 81 -1.09 -10.07 -5.62
N ILE A 82 -2.02 -10.13 -4.67
CA ILE A 82 -3.01 -11.19 -4.60
C ILE A 82 -4.14 -10.87 -5.56
N ARG A 83 -4.22 -11.64 -6.65
CA ARG A 83 -5.27 -11.53 -7.67
C ARG A 83 -6.43 -12.46 -7.34
N GLY A 84 -7.50 -11.88 -6.80
CA GLY A 84 -8.78 -12.58 -6.63
C GLY A 84 -9.78 -12.26 -7.74
N SER A 85 -11.05 -12.55 -7.48
CA SER A 85 -12.18 -12.21 -8.37
C SER A 85 -12.66 -10.76 -8.22
N ALA A 86 -12.15 -10.02 -7.22
CA ALA A 86 -12.56 -8.64 -6.97
C ALA A 86 -12.06 -7.68 -8.05
N THR A 87 -12.88 -6.69 -8.38
CA THR A 87 -12.50 -5.61 -9.28
C THR A 87 -11.43 -4.73 -8.64
N GLU A 88 -10.43 -4.36 -9.42
CA GLU A 88 -9.39 -3.42 -8.97
C GLU A 88 -9.97 -2.02 -8.75
N SER A 89 -9.55 -1.36 -7.67
CA SER A 89 -9.92 0.04 -7.47
C SER A 89 -9.19 0.95 -8.46
N GLU A 90 -9.77 2.10 -8.76
CA GLU A 90 -9.16 3.08 -9.66
C GLU A 90 -7.82 3.57 -9.14
N ASP A 91 -7.70 3.81 -7.83
CA ASP A 91 -6.47 4.28 -7.21
C ASP A 91 -5.39 3.19 -7.16
N PHE A 92 -5.79 1.90 -7.03
CA PHE A 92 -4.87 0.78 -7.21
C PHE A 92 -4.28 0.79 -8.62
N GLN A 93 -5.12 0.91 -9.66
CA GLN A 93 -4.67 0.93 -11.05
C GLN A 93 -3.71 2.09 -11.33
N LYS A 94 -4.02 3.29 -10.82
CA LYS A 94 -3.15 4.46 -10.95
C LYS A 94 -1.79 4.25 -10.29
N ASN A 95 -1.76 3.72 -9.07
CA ASN A 95 -0.51 3.45 -8.37
C ASN A 95 0.28 2.29 -9.00
N PHE A 96 -0.41 1.29 -9.55
CA PHE A 96 0.24 0.22 -10.31
C PHE A 96 0.98 0.78 -11.54
N GLN A 97 0.35 1.69 -12.29
CA GLN A 97 0.96 2.36 -13.43
C GLN A 97 2.15 3.27 -13.05
N ARG A 98 2.17 3.77 -11.83
CA ARG A 98 3.26 4.61 -11.29
C ARG A 98 4.49 3.82 -10.82
N LEU A 99 4.37 2.49 -10.69
CA LEU A 99 5.54 1.67 -10.31
C LEU A 99 6.61 1.74 -11.40
N PRO A 100 7.90 1.81 -11.04
CA PRO A 100 8.98 1.73 -12.01
C PRO A 100 8.95 0.40 -12.77
N ASN A 101 9.15 0.44 -14.10
CA ASN A 101 9.13 -0.74 -14.96
C ASN A 101 10.16 -1.83 -14.59
N MET A 102 11.21 -1.46 -13.84
CA MET A 102 12.23 -2.41 -13.36
C MET A 102 11.78 -3.26 -12.19
N VAL A 103 10.65 -2.92 -11.56
CA VAL A 103 10.13 -3.68 -10.41
C VAL A 103 9.44 -4.93 -10.92
N GLN A 104 9.94 -6.08 -10.51
CA GLN A 104 9.26 -7.34 -10.74
C GLN A 104 8.12 -7.48 -9.74
N VAL A 105 6.90 -7.48 -10.25
CA VAL A 105 5.70 -7.73 -9.45
C VAL A 105 5.35 -9.21 -9.57
N LYS A 106 5.30 -9.90 -8.44
CA LYS A 106 4.83 -11.28 -8.37
C LYS A 106 3.31 -11.29 -8.24
N GLU A 107 2.63 -12.01 -9.11
CA GLU A 107 1.20 -12.24 -8.98
C GLU A 107 0.94 -13.55 -8.22
N ILE A 108 0.08 -13.50 -7.22
CA ILE A 108 -0.39 -14.62 -6.42
C ILE A 108 -1.84 -14.88 -6.80
N ARG A 109 -2.11 -16.00 -7.46
CA ARG A 109 -3.45 -16.42 -7.90
C ARG A 109 -3.95 -17.65 -7.15
N SER A 110 -3.02 -18.38 -6.55
CA SER A 110 -3.27 -19.60 -5.78
C SER A 110 -2.27 -19.73 -4.64
N GLU A 111 -2.56 -20.60 -3.70
CA GLU A 111 -1.65 -20.87 -2.58
C GLU A 111 -0.27 -21.34 -3.04
N SER A 112 -0.20 -22.06 -4.16
CA SER A 112 1.07 -22.55 -4.73
C SER A 112 1.97 -21.42 -5.26
N ASP A 113 1.44 -20.24 -5.52
CA ASP A 113 2.21 -19.08 -5.97
C ASP A 113 2.91 -18.37 -4.82
N TYR A 114 2.48 -18.66 -3.58
CA TYR A 114 3.04 -18.05 -2.40
C TYR A 114 4.41 -18.67 -2.08
N SER A 115 5.40 -17.82 -1.86
CA SER A 115 6.70 -18.23 -1.33
C SER A 115 6.94 -17.52 -0.01
N LEU A 116 7.50 -18.24 0.95
CA LEU A 116 7.83 -17.68 2.26
C LEU A 116 8.71 -16.44 2.12
N VAL A 117 8.37 -15.42 2.89
CA VAL A 117 9.18 -14.21 3.09
C VAL A 117 10.47 -14.63 3.82
N GLY A 118 11.62 -14.12 3.38
CA GLY A 118 12.89 -14.39 4.04
C GLY A 118 12.91 -13.89 5.49
N GLU A 119 13.60 -14.61 6.38
CA GLU A 119 13.68 -14.29 7.83
C GLU A 119 14.23 -12.88 8.12
N SER A 120 15.02 -12.32 7.21
CA SER A 120 15.59 -10.96 7.32
C SER A 120 14.74 -9.86 6.68
N SER A 121 13.53 -10.18 6.22
CA SER A 121 12.65 -9.23 5.55
C SER A 121 11.64 -8.62 6.50
N ILE A 122 11.26 -7.37 6.19
CA ILE A 122 10.13 -6.71 6.83
C ILE A 122 8.94 -6.86 5.91
N LEU A 123 7.84 -7.39 6.42
CA LEU A 123 6.60 -7.56 5.68
C LEU A 123 5.68 -6.36 5.93
N ILE A 124 5.22 -5.74 4.85
CA ILE A 124 4.12 -4.78 4.85
C ILE A 124 2.89 -5.47 4.26
N ASP A 125 1.88 -5.64 5.10
CA ASP A 125 0.58 -6.20 4.71
C ASP A 125 -0.35 -5.09 4.23
N ALA A 126 -0.66 -5.09 2.94
CA ALA A 126 -1.58 -4.19 2.28
C ALA A 126 -2.68 -4.97 1.52
N ILE A 127 -3.09 -6.14 2.05
CA ILE A 127 -4.07 -7.02 1.39
C ILE A 127 -5.47 -6.46 1.56
N PHE A 128 -5.88 -6.25 2.81
CA PHE A 128 -7.22 -5.79 3.16
C PHE A 128 -7.16 -4.51 3.99
N GLY A 129 -7.99 -3.55 3.60
CA GLY A 129 -8.25 -2.37 4.41
C GLY A 129 -9.45 -2.57 5.34
N SER A 130 -10.13 -1.48 5.66
CA SER A 130 -11.34 -1.45 6.50
C SER A 130 -12.61 -2.01 5.81
N GLY A 131 -12.48 -2.67 4.67
CA GLY A 131 -13.57 -3.13 3.80
C GLY A 131 -13.95 -4.60 3.92
N LEU A 132 -13.44 -5.32 4.93
CA LEU A 132 -13.90 -6.66 5.24
C LEU A 132 -15.32 -6.60 5.80
N ASN A 133 -16.29 -7.09 5.04
CA ASN A 133 -17.67 -7.35 5.47
C ASN A 133 -17.84 -8.83 5.68
#